data_c358c92076871368c785dedccb80bc7a
#
_entry.id   c358c92076871368c785dedccb80bc7a
#
_cell.length_a   1.000
_cell.length_b   1.000
_cell.length_c   1.000
_cell.angle_alpha   90.00
_cell.angle_beta   90.00
_cell.angle_gamma   90.00
#
_symmetry.space_group_name_H-M   'P 1'
#
loop_
_entity.id
_entity.type
_entity.pdbx_description
1 polymer ?
#
loop_
_entity_poly.entity_id
_entity_poly.type
_entity_poly.pdbx_seq_one_letter_code
_entity_poly.pdbx_strand_id
1 'polypeptide(L)'
;MQPAENQCIEWKESWKDDCLQEICAFANAQGGSLFIGIDNTGGVVGITEKACKKLTEDLPNKVLSKLGIVVDVNTREKNGAAYLEIAVAPASCPVCCDGRYYYRSGSTCQLLTGNALNSFLTRKTGFRWEDITLDRVDLADLDEESFRSFRTLALRNRRITPEDAALPRAELLQRLNLVDDDGRLKRAAILLFHRTPERWFAGAWVKIGFFANDADILYQDEVHGSLIMQAERVIDLIYTKYLRAPITYEGVVRVERYPFPREAVREALYNALIHSDYSSNIPIQIRVYENRLEISNKAQLPPDWTAETLLSKHVSNPLNPLLAGTFFRAGFVESWGRGIEKICRECTQYGNPSPEYSLSGFFVTVSFNAEDMPAVPTPQVPAPELTERQAAIIRFLRANPSATYEQMAEEIQLARPTIAREILKMRNEGIVGREGSDKQGAWVVLLNDEM
;
A
#
# COMPACT_ATOMS: atom_id res chain seq x y z
N MET A 1 -14.54 36.70 -28.94
CA MET A 1 -14.35 35.24 -29.17
C MET A 1 -14.94 34.51 -27.95
N GLN A 2 -15.79 33.53 -28.15
CA GLN A 2 -16.12 32.62 -27.06
C GLN A 2 -14.89 31.74 -26.78
N PRO A 3 -14.58 31.45 -25.50
CA PRO A 3 -13.47 30.56 -25.18
C PRO A 3 -13.75 29.17 -25.75
N ALA A 4 -12.72 28.50 -26.30
CA ALA A 4 -12.82 27.13 -26.81
C ALA A 4 -13.36 26.16 -25.76
N GLU A 5 -13.90 25.02 -26.20
CA GLU A 5 -14.24 23.91 -25.29
C GLU A 5 -13.08 23.58 -24.37
N ASN A 6 -13.36 23.40 -23.08
CA ASN A 6 -12.35 23.17 -22.05
C ASN A 6 -12.97 22.47 -20.84
N GLN A 7 -12.24 22.46 -19.73
CA GLN A 7 -12.69 21.85 -18.47
C GLN A 7 -14.07 22.33 -17.99
N CYS A 8 -14.46 23.56 -18.31
CA CYS A 8 -15.68 24.20 -17.81
C CYS A 8 -16.67 24.61 -18.91
N ILE A 9 -16.37 24.34 -20.18
CA ILE A 9 -17.19 24.77 -21.33
C ILE A 9 -17.38 23.62 -22.31
N GLU A 10 -18.64 23.40 -22.70
CA GLU A 10 -19.02 22.43 -23.73
C GLU A 10 -20.06 23.06 -24.66
N TRP A 11 -20.00 22.73 -25.96
CA TRP A 11 -20.91 23.19 -26.97
C TRP A 11 -21.70 22.08 -27.63
N LYS A 12 -22.97 22.30 -27.90
CA LYS A 12 -23.84 21.36 -28.62
C LYS A 12 -24.76 22.14 -29.54
N GLU A 13 -24.94 21.70 -30.76
CA GLU A 13 -25.85 22.33 -31.71
C GLU A 13 -27.33 22.20 -31.30
N SER A 14 -27.67 21.09 -30.65
CA SER A 14 -29.03 20.79 -30.19
C SER A 14 -29.04 19.98 -28.92
N TRP A 15 -30.12 20.07 -28.14
CA TRP A 15 -30.32 19.25 -26.96
C TRP A 15 -30.58 17.80 -27.36
N LYS A 16 -29.85 16.89 -26.72
CA LYS A 16 -30.07 15.43 -26.70
C LYS A 16 -29.94 14.93 -25.27
N ASP A 17 -30.46 13.74 -24.98
CA ASP A 17 -30.46 13.20 -23.63
C ASP A 17 -29.03 12.83 -23.15
N ASP A 18 -28.08 12.62 -24.05
CA ASP A 18 -26.65 12.47 -23.76
C ASP A 18 -26.02 13.73 -23.13
N CYS A 19 -26.62 14.91 -23.33
CA CYS A 19 -26.24 16.14 -22.65
C CYS A 19 -26.35 16.02 -21.10
N LEU A 20 -27.17 15.11 -20.58
CA LEU A 20 -27.24 14.84 -19.14
C LEU A 20 -25.93 14.26 -18.60
N GLN A 21 -25.18 13.52 -19.43
CA GLN A 21 -23.85 13.00 -19.05
C GLN A 21 -22.84 14.13 -18.90
N GLU A 22 -22.90 15.14 -19.77
CA GLU A 22 -22.04 16.34 -19.66
C GLU A 22 -22.37 17.15 -18.40
N ILE A 23 -23.66 17.36 -18.10
CA ILE A 23 -24.11 18.04 -16.89
C ILE A 23 -23.65 17.26 -15.63
N CYS A 24 -23.80 15.94 -15.64
CA CYS A 24 -23.30 15.06 -14.59
C CYS A 24 -21.77 15.21 -14.43
N ALA A 25 -21.03 15.22 -15.53
CA ALA A 25 -19.57 15.36 -15.53
C ALA A 25 -19.11 16.71 -14.98
N PHE A 26 -19.79 17.81 -15.32
CA PHE A 26 -19.53 19.14 -14.76
C PHE A 26 -19.82 19.17 -13.26
N ALA A 27 -20.97 18.67 -12.82
CA ALA A 27 -21.33 18.61 -11.40
C ALA A 27 -20.32 17.80 -10.57
N ASN A 28 -19.78 16.73 -11.14
CA ASN A 28 -18.78 15.89 -10.49
C ASN A 28 -17.37 16.50 -10.48
N ALA A 29 -17.09 17.42 -11.40
CA ALA A 29 -15.79 18.12 -11.52
C ALA A 29 -15.83 19.51 -10.84
N GLN A 30 -15.44 20.54 -11.57
CA GLN A 30 -15.32 21.91 -11.08
C GLN A 30 -16.56 22.78 -11.41
N GLY A 31 -17.62 22.17 -11.91
CA GLY A 31 -18.73 22.89 -12.53
C GLY A 31 -18.41 23.32 -13.96
N GLY A 32 -19.33 24.06 -14.57
CA GLY A 32 -19.14 24.56 -15.94
C GLY A 32 -20.44 24.98 -16.59
N SER A 33 -20.37 25.36 -17.87
CA SER A 33 -21.52 25.75 -18.69
C SER A 33 -21.61 24.87 -19.94
N LEU A 34 -22.79 24.30 -20.16
CA LEU A 34 -23.16 23.62 -21.38
C LEU A 34 -23.99 24.56 -22.24
N PHE A 35 -23.54 24.82 -23.46
CA PHE A 35 -24.22 25.71 -24.40
C PHE A 35 -24.96 24.91 -25.48
N ILE A 36 -26.24 25.21 -25.71
CA ILE A 36 -27.08 24.59 -26.75
C ILE A 36 -27.40 25.62 -27.82
N GLY A 37 -27.17 25.28 -29.09
CA GLY A 37 -27.29 26.17 -30.23
C GLY A 37 -25.94 26.72 -30.71
N ILE A 38 -24.85 26.07 -30.33
CA ILE A 38 -23.47 26.42 -30.73
C ILE A 38 -22.84 25.19 -31.39
N ASP A 39 -22.19 25.40 -32.53
CA ASP A 39 -21.46 24.36 -33.26
C ASP A 39 -20.05 24.11 -32.65
N ASN A 40 -19.40 23.04 -33.09
CA ASN A 40 -18.08 22.62 -32.58
C ASN A 40 -16.95 23.62 -32.89
N THR A 41 -17.23 24.65 -33.71
CA THR A 41 -16.27 25.73 -34.02
C THR A 41 -16.50 26.98 -33.17
N GLY A 42 -17.53 26.98 -32.31
CA GLY A 42 -17.95 28.12 -31.50
C GLY A 42 -18.85 29.11 -32.26
N GLY A 43 -19.35 28.71 -33.43
CA GLY A 43 -20.33 29.46 -34.20
C GLY A 43 -21.73 29.28 -33.61
N VAL A 44 -22.46 30.39 -33.43
CA VAL A 44 -23.86 30.32 -32.97
C VAL A 44 -24.76 29.93 -34.12
N VAL A 45 -25.26 28.69 -34.09
CA VAL A 45 -26.27 28.18 -35.05
C VAL A 45 -27.66 28.68 -34.64
N GLY A 46 -27.87 28.84 -33.35
CA GLY A 46 -29.12 29.28 -32.75
C GLY A 46 -30.16 28.16 -32.59
N ILE A 47 -31.16 28.45 -31.80
CA ILE A 47 -32.34 27.60 -31.59
C ILE A 47 -33.60 28.40 -31.80
N THR A 48 -34.68 27.78 -32.30
CA THR A 48 -35.95 28.48 -32.54
C THR A 48 -36.54 28.93 -31.20
N GLU A 49 -37.24 30.10 -31.24
CA GLU A 49 -37.87 30.68 -30.04
C GLU A 49 -38.80 29.70 -29.32
N LYS A 50 -39.59 28.93 -30.07
CA LYS A 50 -40.46 27.86 -29.52
C LYS A 50 -39.67 26.77 -28.81
N ALA A 51 -38.51 26.33 -29.37
CA ALA A 51 -37.68 25.33 -28.75
C ALA A 51 -36.95 25.90 -27.54
N CYS A 52 -36.50 27.15 -27.60
CA CYS A 52 -35.85 27.87 -26.50
C CYS A 52 -36.79 27.92 -25.28
N LYS A 53 -38.01 28.42 -25.46
CA LYS A 53 -39.01 28.49 -24.39
C LYS A 53 -39.29 27.13 -23.78
N LYS A 54 -39.54 26.09 -24.60
CA LYS A 54 -39.80 24.72 -24.14
C LYS A 54 -38.61 24.18 -23.35
N LEU A 55 -37.38 24.31 -23.84
CA LEU A 55 -36.21 23.79 -23.15
C LEU A 55 -35.95 24.50 -21.81
N THR A 56 -36.18 25.84 -21.76
CA THR A 56 -36.02 26.60 -20.52
C THR A 56 -37.02 26.15 -19.44
N GLU A 57 -38.21 25.71 -19.80
CA GLU A 57 -39.23 25.22 -18.90
C GLU A 57 -38.99 23.73 -18.49
N ASP A 58 -38.55 22.89 -19.44
CA ASP A 58 -38.45 21.44 -19.25
C ASP A 58 -37.10 21.01 -18.61
N LEU A 59 -36.00 21.66 -18.98
CA LEU A 59 -34.65 21.21 -18.58
C LEU A 59 -34.40 21.23 -17.09
N PRO A 60 -34.78 22.26 -16.30
CA PRO A 60 -34.54 22.26 -14.86
C PRO A 60 -35.21 21.06 -14.19
N ASN A 61 -36.45 20.75 -14.56
CA ASN A 61 -37.20 19.61 -14.03
C ASN A 61 -36.60 18.27 -14.47
N LYS A 62 -36.15 18.18 -15.72
CA LYS A 62 -35.50 16.97 -16.25
C LYS A 62 -34.18 16.69 -15.57
N VAL A 63 -33.33 17.70 -15.38
CA VAL A 63 -32.06 17.59 -14.67
C VAL A 63 -32.28 17.21 -13.22
N LEU A 64 -33.21 17.89 -12.53
CA LEU A 64 -33.54 17.57 -11.15
C LEU A 64 -34.02 16.11 -10.99
N SER A 65 -34.93 15.67 -11.88
CA SER A 65 -35.47 14.29 -11.79
C SER A 65 -34.43 13.20 -12.12
N LYS A 66 -33.48 13.47 -13.03
CA LYS A 66 -32.52 12.48 -13.52
C LYS A 66 -31.18 12.50 -12.76
N LEU A 67 -30.75 13.67 -12.32
CA LEU A 67 -29.43 13.86 -11.70
C LEU A 67 -29.52 14.28 -10.23
N GLY A 68 -30.69 14.68 -9.74
CA GLY A 68 -30.88 15.13 -8.36
C GLY A 68 -30.22 16.48 -8.05
N ILE A 69 -29.87 17.27 -9.06
CA ILE A 69 -29.23 18.58 -8.91
C ILE A 69 -30.06 19.69 -9.56
N VAL A 70 -29.83 20.92 -9.12
CA VAL A 70 -30.42 22.12 -9.70
C VAL A 70 -29.38 22.76 -10.62
N VAL A 71 -29.85 23.26 -11.76
CA VAL A 71 -29.03 24.00 -12.74
C VAL A 71 -29.70 25.30 -13.12
N ASP A 72 -28.93 26.31 -13.48
CA ASP A 72 -29.46 27.57 -14.03
C ASP A 72 -29.50 27.48 -15.54
N VAL A 73 -30.70 27.71 -16.11
CA VAL A 73 -30.90 27.72 -17.58
C VAL A 73 -31.18 29.15 -18.03
N ASN A 74 -30.21 29.70 -18.75
CA ASN A 74 -30.25 31.11 -19.24
C ASN A 74 -30.37 31.15 -20.74
N THR A 75 -31.31 31.97 -21.23
CA THR A 75 -31.36 32.33 -22.67
C THR A 75 -30.35 33.41 -22.95
N ARG A 76 -29.53 33.20 -23.95
CA ARG A 76 -28.53 34.16 -24.48
C ARG A 76 -28.82 34.45 -25.94
N GLU A 77 -28.39 35.59 -26.39
CA GLU A 77 -28.51 36.02 -27.80
C GLU A 77 -27.20 36.56 -28.33
N LYS A 78 -26.87 36.21 -29.57
CA LYS A 78 -25.70 36.75 -30.28
C LYS A 78 -26.00 36.78 -31.76
N ASN A 79 -25.75 37.96 -32.37
CA ASN A 79 -26.02 38.23 -33.80
C ASN A 79 -27.46 37.90 -34.24
N GLY A 80 -28.46 38.10 -33.36
CA GLY A 80 -29.86 37.81 -33.68
C GLY A 80 -30.23 36.34 -33.57
N ALA A 81 -29.31 35.46 -33.14
CA ALA A 81 -29.59 34.03 -32.90
C ALA A 81 -29.60 33.73 -31.40
N ALA A 82 -30.70 33.14 -30.93
CA ALA A 82 -30.85 32.72 -29.53
C ALA A 82 -30.18 31.36 -29.29
N TYR A 83 -29.54 31.21 -28.13
CA TYR A 83 -28.97 29.96 -27.65
C TYR A 83 -29.16 29.83 -26.13
N LEU A 84 -29.04 28.62 -25.57
CA LEU A 84 -29.15 28.38 -24.13
C LEU A 84 -27.80 28.15 -23.48
N GLU A 85 -27.65 28.69 -22.31
CA GLU A 85 -26.58 28.38 -21.37
C GLU A 85 -27.16 27.62 -20.19
N ILE A 86 -26.64 26.41 -19.91
CA ILE A 86 -26.97 25.62 -18.75
C ILE A 86 -25.76 25.70 -17.83
N ALA A 87 -25.86 26.49 -16.76
CA ALA A 87 -24.79 26.66 -15.80
C ALA A 87 -24.92 25.60 -14.69
N VAL A 88 -23.86 24.87 -14.47
CA VAL A 88 -23.78 23.74 -13.55
C VAL A 88 -22.78 24.05 -12.45
N ALA A 89 -23.25 24.14 -11.21
CA ALA A 89 -22.35 24.27 -10.05
C ALA A 89 -21.70 22.93 -9.70
N PRO A 90 -20.47 22.94 -9.13
CA PRO A 90 -19.85 21.72 -8.62
C PRO A 90 -20.70 21.17 -7.45
N ALA A 91 -21.08 19.91 -7.53
CA ALA A 91 -21.81 19.24 -6.47
C ALA A 91 -20.88 18.79 -5.32
N SER A 92 -21.34 18.87 -4.10
CA SER A 92 -20.62 18.35 -2.92
C SER A 92 -20.65 16.83 -2.80
N CYS A 93 -21.73 16.20 -3.30
CA CYS A 93 -21.92 14.76 -3.31
C CYS A 93 -21.74 14.19 -4.73
N PRO A 94 -21.45 12.89 -4.87
CA PRO A 94 -21.39 12.23 -6.17
C PRO A 94 -22.73 12.30 -6.90
N VAL A 95 -22.73 12.76 -8.14
CA VAL A 95 -23.91 12.79 -9.03
C VAL A 95 -23.81 11.64 -10.02
N CYS A 96 -24.89 10.85 -10.15
CA CYS A 96 -24.96 9.77 -11.14
C CYS A 96 -26.01 10.07 -12.22
N CYS A 97 -25.74 9.63 -13.43
CA CYS A 97 -26.68 9.64 -14.56
C CYS A 97 -26.98 8.21 -14.96
N ASP A 98 -28.22 7.77 -14.76
CA ASP A 98 -28.68 6.39 -15.03
C ASP A 98 -27.75 5.32 -14.42
N GLY A 99 -27.38 5.49 -13.13
CA GLY A 99 -26.50 4.58 -12.38
C GLY A 99 -25.02 4.63 -12.76
N ARG A 100 -24.59 5.58 -13.59
CA ARG A 100 -23.20 5.77 -14.02
C ARG A 100 -22.66 7.12 -13.57
N TYR A 101 -21.37 7.17 -13.27
CA TYR A 101 -20.69 8.40 -12.86
C TYR A 101 -19.80 8.92 -13.98
N TYR A 102 -20.02 10.17 -14.37
CA TYR A 102 -19.23 10.85 -15.39
C TYR A 102 -18.41 11.95 -14.73
N TYR A 103 -17.21 12.19 -15.26
CA TYR A 103 -16.29 13.21 -14.78
C TYR A 103 -15.69 13.99 -15.95
N ARG A 104 -15.60 15.31 -15.81
CA ARG A 104 -15.00 16.17 -16.82
C ARG A 104 -13.50 16.25 -16.63
N SER A 105 -12.73 15.85 -17.64
CA SER A 105 -11.27 15.96 -17.67
C SER A 105 -10.83 16.63 -18.97
N GLY A 106 -10.32 17.86 -18.87
CA GLY A 106 -10.08 18.71 -20.03
C GLY A 106 -11.40 18.99 -20.77
N SER A 107 -11.45 18.76 -22.08
CA SER A 107 -12.66 18.87 -22.91
C SER A 107 -13.42 17.55 -23.07
N THR A 108 -13.11 16.51 -22.27
CA THR A 108 -13.73 15.19 -22.44
C THR A 108 -14.62 14.82 -21.25
N CYS A 109 -15.78 14.19 -21.56
CA CYS A 109 -16.65 13.56 -20.59
C CYS A 109 -16.25 12.08 -20.42
N GLN A 110 -15.75 11.69 -19.28
CA GLN A 110 -15.23 10.34 -19.01
C GLN A 110 -16.17 9.56 -18.10
N LEU A 111 -16.52 8.34 -18.49
CA LEU A 111 -17.20 7.38 -17.63
C LEU A 111 -16.21 6.84 -16.60
N LEU A 112 -16.51 7.05 -15.32
CA LEU A 112 -15.69 6.52 -14.24
C LEU A 112 -15.98 5.04 -14.01
N THR A 113 -14.93 4.21 -13.98
CA THR A 113 -15.02 2.77 -13.69
C THR A 113 -13.85 2.33 -12.82
N GLY A 114 -13.96 1.15 -12.18
CA GLY A 114 -12.86 0.55 -11.42
C GLY A 114 -12.27 1.49 -10.36
N ASN A 115 -10.94 1.60 -10.32
CA ASN A 115 -10.23 2.40 -9.34
C ASN A 115 -10.53 3.90 -9.44
N ALA A 116 -10.74 4.43 -10.64
CA ALA A 116 -11.09 5.83 -10.84
C ALA A 116 -12.44 6.18 -10.18
N LEU A 117 -13.43 5.29 -10.33
CA LEU A 117 -14.73 5.43 -9.66
C LEU A 117 -14.59 5.37 -8.14
N ASN A 118 -13.87 4.38 -7.61
CA ASN A 118 -13.66 4.24 -6.17
C ASN A 118 -12.98 5.47 -5.56
N SER A 119 -11.91 5.96 -6.19
CA SER A 119 -11.20 7.16 -5.74
C SER A 119 -12.08 8.42 -5.79
N PHE A 120 -12.90 8.56 -6.84
CA PHE A 120 -13.85 9.65 -6.98
C PHE A 120 -14.91 9.61 -5.87
N LEU A 121 -15.56 8.45 -5.64
CA LEU A 121 -16.57 8.29 -4.61
C LEU A 121 -16.01 8.59 -3.22
N THR A 122 -14.87 8.01 -2.88
CA THR A 122 -14.16 8.26 -1.61
C THR A 122 -13.91 9.76 -1.39
N ARG A 123 -13.39 10.45 -2.41
CA ARG A 123 -13.10 11.88 -2.32
C ARG A 123 -14.36 12.74 -2.15
N LYS A 124 -15.44 12.41 -2.85
CA LYS A 124 -16.70 13.18 -2.84
C LYS A 124 -17.56 12.92 -1.61
N THR A 125 -17.58 11.69 -1.10
CA THR A 125 -18.38 11.33 0.09
C THR A 125 -17.64 11.63 1.39
N GLY A 126 -16.33 11.83 1.34
CA GLY A 126 -15.50 11.94 2.53
C GLY A 126 -15.31 10.63 3.29
N PHE A 127 -16.01 9.54 2.90
CA PHE A 127 -15.78 8.21 3.45
C PHE A 127 -14.49 7.64 2.91
N ARG A 128 -13.61 7.21 3.80
CA ARG A 128 -12.36 6.54 3.45
C ARG A 128 -12.55 5.04 3.53
N TRP A 129 -11.70 4.30 2.84
CA TRP A 129 -11.74 2.85 2.85
C TRP A 129 -11.69 2.26 4.27
N GLU A 130 -10.93 2.86 5.15
CA GLU A 130 -10.76 2.45 6.54
C GLU A 130 -11.99 2.72 7.43
N ASP A 131 -12.90 3.65 7.02
CA ASP A 131 -14.14 3.98 7.74
C ASP A 131 -15.26 2.96 7.52
N ILE A 132 -15.15 2.13 6.47
CA ILE A 132 -16.19 1.15 6.14
C ILE A 132 -16.24 0.08 7.22
N THR A 133 -17.45 -0.23 7.69
CA THR A 133 -17.70 -1.28 8.70
C THR A 133 -17.77 -2.67 8.09
N LEU A 134 -17.50 -3.69 8.91
CA LEU A 134 -17.64 -5.11 8.55
C LEU A 134 -18.60 -5.79 9.53
N ASP A 135 -19.75 -6.26 9.03
CA ASP A 135 -20.82 -6.88 9.84
C ASP A 135 -20.48 -8.31 10.35
N ARG A 136 -19.34 -8.88 9.93
CA ARG A 136 -18.94 -10.25 10.25
C ARG A 136 -17.81 -10.35 11.27
N VAL A 137 -17.45 -9.25 11.92
CA VAL A 137 -16.38 -9.17 12.90
C VAL A 137 -16.88 -8.48 14.15
N ASP A 138 -16.80 -9.18 15.27
CA ASP A 138 -17.23 -8.68 16.55
C ASP A 138 -16.07 -8.25 17.44
N LEU A 139 -16.39 -7.54 18.52
CA LEU A 139 -15.40 -7.12 19.53
C LEU A 139 -14.63 -8.32 20.12
N ALA A 140 -15.26 -9.49 20.21
CA ALA A 140 -14.66 -10.72 20.73
C ALA A 140 -13.55 -11.28 19.82
N ASP A 141 -13.58 -10.95 18.52
CA ASP A 141 -12.57 -11.40 17.55
C ASP A 141 -11.27 -10.58 17.62
N LEU A 142 -11.32 -9.43 18.31
CA LEU A 142 -10.16 -8.56 18.47
C LEU A 142 -9.19 -9.08 19.53
N ASP A 143 -7.90 -8.95 19.25
CA ASP A 143 -6.81 -9.51 20.03
C ASP A 143 -6.50 -8.69 21.29
N GLU A 144 -6.60 -9.31 22.45
CA GLU A 144 -6.34 -8.68 23.75
C GLU A 144 -4.88 -8.21 23.92
N GLU A 145 -3.93 -8.94 23.33
CA GLU A 145 -2.51 -8.58 23.39
C GLU A 145 -2.26 -7.25 22.65
N SER A 146 -2.90 -7.05 21.52
CA SER A 146 -2.85 -5.81 20.76
C SER A 146 -3.38 -4.61 21.55
N PHE A 147 -4.48 -4.77 22.28
CA PHE A 147 -4.99 -3.72 23.17
C PHE A 147 -4.04 -3.43 24.32
N ARG A 148 -3.45 -4.48 24.92
CA ARG A 148 -2.48 -4.33 26.02
C ARG A 148 -1.23 -3.59 25.54
N SER A 149 -0.68 -3.97 24.39
CA SER A 149 0.47 -3.28 23.77
C SER A 149 0.16 -1.82 23.51
N PHE A 150 -0.97 -1.53 22.83
CA PHE A 150 -1.41 -0.17 22.56
C PHE A 150 -1.49 0.68 23.84
N ARG A 151 -2.19 0.19 24.88
CA ARG A 151 -2.36 0.91 26.16
C ARG A 151 -1.03 1.18 26.84
N THR A 152 -0.14 0.19 26.87
CA THR A 152 1.19 0.32 27.48
C THR A 152 2.02 1.37 26.77
N LEU A 153 2.04 1.34 25.44
CA LEU A 153 2.77 2.31 24.61
C LEU A 153 2.19 3.71 24.74
N ALA A 154 0.88 3.85 24.68
CA ALA A 154 0.20 5.14 24.74
C ALA A 154 0.37 5.83 26.10
N LEU A 155 0.34 5.07 27.19
CA LEU A 155 0.65 5.57 28.55
C LEU A 155 2.12 5.96 28.68
N ARG A 156 3.05 5.10 28.24
CA ARG A 156 4.49 5.38 28.29
C ARG A 156 4.85 6.67 27.56
N ASN A 157 4.20 6.90 26.42
CA ASN A 157 4.41 8.10 25.61
C ASN A 157 3.54 9.29 26.03
N ARG A 158 2.74 9.18 27.11
CA ARG A 158 1.86 10.23 27.64
C ARG A 158 0.89 10.77 26.59
N ARG A 159 0.38 9.91 25.72
CA ARG A 159 -0.54 10.26 24.64
C ARG A 159 -2.01 9.97 24.97
N ILE A 160 -2.25 9.20 26.03
CA ILE A 160 -3.56 8.97 26.65
C ILE A 160 -3.44 9.12 28.16
N THR A 161 -4.57 9.37 28.83
CA THR A 161 -4.61 9.42 30.29
C THR A 161 -4.72 8.00 30.88
N PRO A 162 -4.38 7.80 32.16
CA PRO A 162 -4.61 6.52 32.85
C PRO A 162 -6.08 6.09 32.82
N GLU A 163 -7.01 7.04 32.89
CA GLU A 163 -8.45 6.82 32.81
C GLU A 163 -8.84 6.26 31.42
N ASP A 164 -8.33 6.90 30.34
CA ASP A 164 -8.56 6.42 28.97
C ASP A 164 -7.97 5.01 28.76
N ALA A 165 -6.81 4.71 29.35
CA ALA A 165 -6.20 3.40 29.26
C ALA A 165 -6.96 2.33 30.03
N ALA A 166 -7.71 2.71 31.05
CA ALA A 166 -8.53 1.79 31.86
C ALA A 166 -9.91 1.51 31.24
N LEU A 167 -10.32 2.25 30.19
CA LEU A 167 -11.62 2.08 29.55
C LEU A 167 -11.82 0.62 29.07
N PRO A 168 -13.06 0.10 29.12
CA PRO A 168 -13.42 -1.13 28.42
C PRO A 168 -13.08 -1.04 26.92
N ARG A 169 -12.79 -2.18 26.28
CA ARG A 169 -12.38 -2.21 24.86
C ARG A 169 -13.37 -1.49 23.93
N ALA A 170 -14.68 -1.67 24.16
CA ALA A 170 -15.70 -1.01 23.36
C ALA A 170 -15.64 0.52 23.46
N GLU A 171 -15.50 1.05 24.67
CA GLU A 171 -15.40 2.49 24.91
C GLU A 171 -14.08 3.07 24.38
N LEU A 172 -12.97 2.31 24.50
CA LEU A 172 -11.69 2.70 23.89
C LEU A 172 -11.80 2.80 22.38
N LEU A 173 -12.46 1.84 21.71
CA LEU A 173 -12.68 1.89 20.26
C LEU A 173 -13.54 3.09 19.84
N GLN A 174 -14.59 3.42 20.63
CA GLN A 174 -15.37 4.66 20.41
C GLN A 174 -14.49 5.91 20.56
N ARG A 175 -13.68 5.97 21.59
CA ARG A 175 -12.73 7.08 21.83
C ARG A 175 -11.71 7.25 20.70
N LEU A 176 -11.33 6.16 20.06
CA LEU A 176 -10.44 6.12 18.91
C LEU A 176 -11.17 6.35 17.56
N ASN A 177 -12.50 6.49 17.57
CA ASN A 177 -13.35 6.58 16.37
C ASN A 177 -13.24 5.36 15.44
N LEU A 178 -13.08 4.17 16.03
CA LEU A 178 -12.87 2.90 15.32
C LEU A 178 -14.15 2.06 15.18
N VAL A 179 -15.27 2.58 15.67
CA VAL A 179 -16.63 2.04 15.47
C VAL A 179 -17.55 3.12 14.91
N ASP A 180 -18.65 2.72 14.32
CA ASP A 180 -19.72 3.63 13.91
C ASP A 180 -20.70 3.89 15.07
N ASP A 181 -21.77 4.65 14.80
CA ASP A 181 -22.80 5.02 15.79
C ASP A 181 -23.58 3.80 16.31
N ASP A 182 -23.64 2.72 15.56
CA ASP A 182 -24.26 1.46 15.94
C ASP A 182 -23.31 0.50 16.69
N GLY A 183 -22.03 0.91 16.87
CA GLY A 183 -20.99 0.11 17.52
C GLY A 183 -20.32 -0.94 16.62
N ARG A 184 -20.56 -0.92 15.29
CA ARG A 184 -19.95 -1.84 14.35
C ARG A 184 -18.48 -1.45 14.08
N LEU A 185 -17.62 -2.45 13.98
CA LEU A 185 -16.19 -2.25 13.80
C LEU A 185 -15.86 -1.73 12.40
N LYS A 186 -15.13 -0.61 12.34
CA LYS A 186 -14.53 -0.11 11.11
C LYS A 186 -13.34 -0.99 10.68
N ARG A 187 -12.99 -0.98 9.39
CA ARG A 187 -11.81 -1.70 8.87
C ARG A 187 -10.52 -1.31 9.59
N ALA A 188 -10.39 -0.05 9.99
CA ALA A 188 -9.26 0.41 10.80
C ALA A 188 -9.16 -0.35 12.14
N ALA A 189 -10.27 -0.63 12.83
CA ALA A 189 -10.26 -1.39 14.07
C ALA A 189 -9.72 -2.82 13.87
N ILE A 190 -10.11 -3.45 12.76
CA ILE A 190 -9.69 -4.80 12.39
C ILE A 190 -8.20 -4.83 12.06
N LEU A 191 -7.72 -3.88 11.26
CA LEU A 191 -6.29 -3.74 10.96
C LEU A 191 -5.47 -3.56 12.23
N LEU A 192 -5.91 -2.68 13.14
CA LEU A 192 -5.16 -2.32 14.35
C LEU A 192 -5.18 -3.39 15.44
N PHE A 193 -6.27 -4.16 15.58
CA PHE A 193 -6.50 -4.97 16.76
C PHE A 193 -6.92 -6.44 16.48
N HIS A 194 -7.16 -6.85 15.23
CA HIS A 194 -7.48 -8.23 14.94
C HIS A 194 -6.21 -9.08 14.86
N ARG A 195 -6.24 -10.33 15.40
CA ARG A 195 -5.09 -11.24 15.40
C ARG A 195 -4.61 -11.64 14.00
N THR A 196 -5.53 -11.74 13.05
CA THR A 196 -5.28 -12.15 11.65
C THR A 196 -6.01 -11.22 10.69
N PRO A 197 -5.62 -9.92 10.58
CA PRO A 197 -6.30 -8.96 9.72
C PRO A 197 -6.23 -9.34 8.23
N GLU A 198 -5.21 -10.11 7.82
CA GLU A 198 -5.02 -10.64 6.47
C GLU A 198 -6.14 -11.59 6.03
N ARG A 199 -6.90 -12.16 6.96
CA ARG A 199 -8.12 -12.92 6.64
C ARG A 199 -9.18 -12.04 5.94
N TRP A 200 -9.18 -10.77 6.23
CA TRP A 200 -10.13 -9.78 5.71
C TRP A 200 -9.51 -8.90 4.62
N PHE A 201 -8.22 -8.61 4.76
CA PHE A 201 -7.42 -7.74 3.89
C PHE A 201 -6.12 -8.46 3.55
N ALA A 202 -6.11 -9.20 2.45
CA ALA A 202 -5.04 -10.15 2.12
C ALA A 202 -3.61 -9.56 2.12
N GLY A 203 -3.46 -8.25 1.96
CA GLY A 203 -2.17 -7.54 2.05
C GLY A 203 -1.83 -6.97 3.43
N ALA A 204 -2.61 -7.28 4.51
CA ALA A 204 -2.40 -6.71 5.84
C ALA A 204 -1.30 -7.43 6.65
N TRP A 205 -0.14 -7.61 6.05
CA TRP A 205 1.06 -8.21 6.65
C TRP A 205 2.32 -7.62 6.02
N VAL A 206 3.49 -7.93 6.58
CA VAL A 206 4.78 -7.43 6.09
C VAL A 206 5.65 -8.60 5.66
N LYS A 207 6.20 -8.52 4.45
CA LYS A 207 7.18 -9.46 3.90
C LYS A 207 8.59 -8.90 4.06
N ILE A 208 9.49 -9.69 4.61
CA ILE A 208 10.91 -9.31 4.77
C ILE A 208 11.75 -10.37 4.06
N GLY A 209 12.66 -9.94 3.19
CA GLY A 209 13.61 -10.83 2.51
C GLY A 209 15.04 -10.34 2.68
N PHE A 210 16.00 -11.27 2.84
CA PHE A 210 17.41 -10.99 2.73
C PHE A 210 17.91 -11.42 1.34
N PHE A 211 18.53 -10.50 0.63
CA PHE A 211 18.91 -10.64 -0.76
C PHE A 211 20.44 -10.59 -0.90
N ALA A 212 20.98 -11.53 -1.67
CA ALA A 212 22.39 -11.45 -2.08
C ALA A 212 22.57 -10.39 -3.19
N ASN A 213 21.60 -10.32 -4.10
CA ASN A 213 21.44 -9.34 -5.18
C ASN A 213 19.94 -9.22 -5.52
N ASP A 214 19.58 -8.40 -6.50
CA ASP A 214 18.16 -8.14 -6.82
C ASP A 214 17.39 -9.40 -7.31
N ALA A 215 18.07 -10.46 -7.74
CA ALA A 215 17.48 -11.70 -8.22
C ALA A 215 17.46 -12.82 -7.17
N ASP A 216 18.45 -12.86 -6.27
CA ASP A 216 18.68 -13.99 -5.37
C ASP A 216 18.26 -13.68 -3.93
N ILE A 217 17.20 -14.34 -3.48
CA ILE A 217 16.70 -14.30 -2.09
C ILE A 217 17.38 -15.43 -1.30
N LEU A 218 18.08 -15.09 -0.24
CA LEU A 218 18.73 -16.07 0.65
C LEU A 218 17.75 -16.67 1.65
N TYR A 219 16.93 -15.82 2.27
CA TYR A 219 15.85 -16.23 3.18
C TYR A 219 14.81 -15.12 3.31
N GLN A 220 13.62 -15.48 3.77
CA GLN A 220 12.51 -14.54 3.96
C GLN A 220 11.66 -14.92 5.16
N ASP A 221 10.93 -13.94 5.68
CA ASP A 221 9.91 -14.09 6.73
C ASP A 221 8.67 -13.29 6.36
N GLU A 222 7.55 -13.73 6.96
CA GLU A 222 6.27 -13.04 6.91
C GLU A 222 5.86 -12.64 8.33
N VAL A 223 5.54 -11.38 8.53
CA VAL A 223 5.11 -10.87 9.83
C VAL A 223 3.61 -10.59 9.78
N HIS A 224 2.87 -11.45 10.43
CA HIS A 224 1.41 -11.42 10.55
C HIS A 224 0.96 -10.83 11.90
N GLY A 225 -0.34 -10.60 12.04
CA GLY A 225 -0.97 -10.05 13.24
C GLY A 225 -1.48 -8.64 13.06
N SER A 226 -2.00 -8.06 14.13
CA SER A 226 -2.49 -6.68 14.12
C SER A 226 -1.37 -5.69 13.76
N LEU A 227 -1.70 -4.54 13.17
CA LEU A 227 -0.68 -3.53 12.80
C LEU A 227 0.08 -3.00 14.02
N ILE A 228 -0.54 -2.95 15.20
CA ILE A 228 0.13 -2.59 16.47
C ILE A 228 1.25 -3.59 16.78
N MET A 229 0.99 -4.89 16.61
CA MET A 229 1.99 -5.93 16.85
C MET A 229 3.03 -6.00 15.72
N GLN A 230 2.62 -5.84 14.48
CA GLN A 230 3.54 -5.80 13.33
C GLN A 230 4.56 -4.67 13.46
N ALA A 231 4.13 -3.47 13.91
CA ALA A 231 4.98 -2.30 14.07
C ALA A 231 6.21 -2.56 14.96
N GLU A 232 6.06 -3.33 16.02
CA GLU A 232 7.17 -3.69 16.92
C GLU A 232 7.94 -4.91 16.41
N ARG A 233 7.23 -5.99 16.03
CA ARG A 233 7.85 -7.26 15.61
C ARG A 233 8.73 -7.12 14.37
N VAL A 234 8.31 -6.32 13.41
CA VAL A 234 9.09 -6.09 12.17
C VAL A 234 10.44 -5.44 12.51
N ILE A 235 10.44 -4.39 13.33
CA ILE A 235 11.67 -3.71 13.75
C ILE A 235 12.58 -4.65 14.53
N ASP A 236 12.03 -5.41 15.47
CA ASP A 236 12.82 -6.36 16.23
C ASP A 236 13.42 -7.43 15.33
N LEU A 237 12.63 -7.98 14.39
CA LEU A 237 13.12 -8.98 13.45
C LEU A 237 14.23 -8.44 12.53
N ILE A 238 14.08 -7.21 12.02
CA ILE A 238 15.13 -6.57 11.19
C ILE A 238 16.44 -6.49 11.97
N TYR A 239 16.42 -6.00 13.21
CA TYR A 239 17.64 -5.75 13.99
C TYR A 239 18.19 -6.99 14.71
N THR A 240 17.43 -8.07 14.86
CA THR A 240 17.91 -9.30 15.48
C THR A 240 18.32 -10.38 14.49
N LYS A 241 17.70 -10.41 13.29
CA LYS A 241 17.93 -11.49 12.32
C LYS A 241 18.56 -11.01 11.02
N TYR A 242 18.12 -9.85 10.51
CA TYR A 242 18.49 -9.38 9.17
C TYR A 242 19.70 -8.46 9.15
N LEU A 243 19.83 -7.59 10.14
CA LEU A 243 20.96 -6.70 10.24
C LEU A 243 21.99 -7.24 11.26
N ARG A 244 23.24 -7.03 10.95
CA ARG A 244 24.37 -7.35 11.84
C ARG A 244 25.00 -6.07 12.33
N ALA A 245 25.34 -6.04 13.60
CA ALA A 245 26.19 -4.99 14.18
C ALA A 245 27.62 -5.53 14.26
N PRO A 246 28.52 -5.18 13.30
CA PRO A 246 29.91 -5.54 13.42
C PRO A 246 30.50 -4.90 14.67
N ILE A 247 31.35 -5.68 15.35
CA ILE A 247 32.08 -5.21 16.51
C ILE A 247 33.27 -4.41 15.98
N THR A 248 33.32 -3.12 16.30
CA THR A 248 34.46 -2.24 16.04
C THR A 248 35.03 -1.75 17.36
N TYR A 249 36.23 -1.16 17.33
CA TYR A 249 36.86 -0.59 18.50
C TYR A 249 37.23 0.87 18.23
N GLU A 250 36.71 1.77 19.05
CA GLU A 250 37.14 3.16 19.12
C GLU A 250 38.13 3.30 20.28
N GLY A 251 39.42 3.20 19.98
CA GLY A 251 40.43 3.05 20.99
C GLY A 251 40.33 1.73 21.75
N VAL A 252 40.05 1.77 23.05
CA VAL A 252 39.80 0.60 23.90
C VAL A 252 38.31 0.26 24.11
N VAL A 253 37.43 1.06 23.55
CA VAL A 253 35.96 0.89 23.71
C VAL A 253 35.42 0.02 22.59
N ARG A 254 34.78 -1.08 22.93
CA ARG A 254 34.04 -1.90 21.99
C ARG A 254 32.78 -1.17 21.56
N VAL A 255 32.60 -0.98 20.27
CA VAL A 255 31.42 -0.35 19.68
C VAL A 255 30.72 -1.36 18.77
N GLU A 256 29.42 -1.56 18.99
CA GLU A 256 28.54 -2.32 18.10
C GLU A 256 27.62 -1.35 17.39
N ARG A 257 27.71 -1.29 16.07
CA ARG A 257 26.95 -0.34 15.27
C ARG A 257 26.23 -1.05 14.14
N TYR A 258 24.91 -0.91 14.10
CA TYR A 258 24.11 -1.41 12.97
C TYR A 258 24.36 -0.57 11.69
N PRO A 259 24.15 -1.14 10.49
CA PRO A 259 24.29 -0.41 9.23
C PRO A 259 23.37 0.80 9.12
N PHE A 260 22.17 0.72 9.71
CA PHE A 260 21.14 1.74 9.59
C PHE A 260 20.65 2.19 10.98
N PRO A 261 20.32 3.49 11.16
CA PRO A 261 19.79 4.01 12.43
C PRO A 261 18.39 3.46 12.68
N ARG A 262 18.21 2.82 13.86
CA ARG A 262 16.94 2.16 14.24
C ARG A 262 15.73 3.11 14.18
N GLU A 263 15.90 4.35 14.60
CA GLU A 263 14.82 5.34 14.63
C GLU A 263 14.37 5.74 13.21
N ALA A 264 15.30 5.85 12.24
CA ALA A 264 14.95 6.15 10.86
C ALA A 264 14.20 5.00 10.19
N VAL A 265 14.67 3.76 10.35
CA VAL A 265 14.01 2.56 9.80
C VAL A 265 12.63 2.37 10.45
N ARG A 266 12.50 2.62 11.76
CA ARG A 266 11.24 2.57 12.48
C ARG A 266 10.23 3.58 11.95
N GLU A 267 10.64 4.84 11.78
CA GLU A 267 9.78 5.90 11.24
C GLU A 267 9.33 5.57 9.81
N ALA A 268 10.22 5.06 8.97
CA ALA A 268 9.90 4.65 7.60
C ALA A 268 8.90 3.49 7.56
N LEU A 269 9.04 2.48 8.43
CA LEU A 269 8.09 1.40 8.56
C LEU A 269 6.71 1.91 8.99
N TYR A 270 6.65 2.79 9.98
CA TYR A 270 5.40 3.34 10.48
C TYR A 270 4.68 4.16 9.41
N ASN A 271 5.43 4.95 8.63
CA ASN A 271 4.89 5.66 7.48
C ASN A 271 4.35 4.66 6.43
N ALA A 272 5.06 3.58 6.14
CA ALA A 272 4.58 2.55 5.24
C ALA A 272 3.28 1.90 5.74
N LEU A 273 3.17 1.56 7.03
CA LEU A 273 1.95 0.99 7.63
C LEU A 273 0.76 1.95 7.56
N ILE A 274 0.97 3.26 7.83
CA ILE A 274 -0.10 4.27 7.81
C ILE A 274 -0.54 4.58 6.38
N HIS A 275 0.39 4.65 5.43
CA HIS A 275 0.14 5.09 4.06
C HIS A 275 -0.12 3.95 3.08
N SER A 276 -0.11 2.68 3.51
CA SER A 276 -0.44 1.54 2.64
C SER A 276 -1.89 1.56 2.17
N ASP A 277 -2.08 1.24 0.90
CA ASP A 277 -3.38 0.97 0.30
C ASP A 277 -3.81 -0.48 0.57
N TYR A 278 -4.43 -0.71 1.72
CA TYR A 278 -4.90 -2.04 2.13
C TYR A 278 -6.05 -2.59 1.26
N SER A 279 -6.65 -1.76 0.41
CA SER A 279 -7.64 -2.22 -0.58
C SER A 279 -7.00 -3.00 -1.73
N SER A 280 -5.69 -2.86 -1.92
CA SER A 280 -4.94 -3.46 -3.03
C SER A 280 -4.56 -4.92 -2.82
N ASN A 281 -4.67 -5.43 -1.60
CA ASN A 281 -4.25 -6.78 -1.20
C ASN A 281 -2.75 -7.08 -1.42
N ILE A 282 -1.91 -6.04 -1.50
CA ILE A 282 -0.46 -6.17 -1.67
C ILE A 282 0.20 -5.85 -0.33
N PRO A 283 1.04 -6.76 0.23
CA PRO A 283 1.73 -6.52 1.49
C PRO A 283 2.87 -5.51 1.34
N ILE A 284 3.25 -4.91 2.47
CA ILE A 284 4.47 -4.11 2.57
C ILE A 284 5.66 -5.05 2.37
N GLN A 285 6.63 -4.62 1.57
CA GLN A 285 7.83 -5.40 1.27
C GLN A 285 9.06 -4.71 1.82
N ILE A 286 9.87 -5.47 2.55
CA ILE A 286 11.16 -5.02 3.06
C ILE A 286 12.23 -5.90 2.44
N ARG A 287 13.16 -5.28 1.72
CA ARG A 287 14.32 -5.93 1.12
C ARG A 287 15.56 -5.51 1.89
N VAL A 288 16.26 -6.47 2.44
CA VAL A 288 17.50 -6.23 3.16
C VAL A 288 18.65 -6.83 2.35
N TYR A 289 19.65 -6.01 2.12
CA TYR A 289 20.92 -6.38 1.51
C TYR A 289 22.04 -6.14 2.52
N GLU A 290 23.25 -6.46 2.18
CA GLU A 290 24.39 -6.25 3.07
C GLU A 290 24.59 -4.76 3.43
N ASN A 291 24.44 -3.87 2.45
CA ASN A 291 24.67 -2.43 2.58
C ASN A 291 23.45 -1.57 2.21
N ARG A 292 22.29 -2.17 1.97
CA ARG A 292 21.06 -1.47 1.57
C ARG A 292 19.84 -2.08 2.26
N LEU A 293 18.90 -1.24 2.68
CA LEU A 293 17.58 -1.65 3.18
C LEU A 293 16.51 -0.83 2.47
N GLU A 294 15.52 -1.51 1.91
CA GLU A 294 14.40 -0.90 1.20
C GLU A 294 13.08 -1.25 1.87
N ILE A 295 12.20 -0.26 2.04
CA ILE A 295 10.83 -0.45 2.49
C ILE A 295 9.91 0.05 1.39
N SER A 296 9.09 -0.83 0.84
CA SER A 296 8.16 -0.55 -0.25
C SER A 296 6.73 -0.81 0.17
N ASN A 297 5.85 0.14 -0.07
CA ASN A 297 4.41 -0.03 0.09
C ASN A 297 3.63 0.52 -1.10
N LYS A 298 2.47 -0.04 -1.38
CA LYS A 298 1.53 0.57 -2.32
C LYS A 298 0.84 1.75 -1.64
N ALA A 299 0.88 2.92 -2.27
CA ALA A 299 0.28 4.15 -1.77
C ALA A 299 -0.47 4.90 -2.87
N GLN A 300 -1.45 5.70 -2.47
CA GLN A 300 -2.16 6.61 -3.36
C GLN A 300 -1.65 8.03 -3.07
N LEU A 301 -0.72 8.50 -3.88
CA LEU A 301 -0.23 9.87 -3.82
C LEU A 301 -1.03 10.78 -4.77
N PRO A 302 -1.10 12.10 -4.52
CA PRO A 302 -1.62 13.05 -5.51
C PRO A 302 -0.87 12.91 -6.84
N PRO A 303 -1.54 13.11 -7.99
CA PRO A 303 -0.96 12.83 -9.33
C PRO A 303 0.30 13.64 -9.67
N ASP A 304 0.47 14.80 -9.05
CA ASP A 304 1.56 15.76 -9.23
C ASP A 304 2.70 15.60 -8.22
N TRP A 305 2.61 14.60 -7.33
CA TRP A 305 3.66 14.34 -6.35
C TRP A 305 4.84 13.58 -6.97
N THR A 306 6.03 14.05 -6.66
CA THR A 306 7.32 13.45 -7.04
C THR A 306 8.10 13.06 -5.78
N ALA A 307 9.19 12.33 -5.94
CA ALA A 307 10.11 12.05 -4.83
C ALA A 307 10.64 13.33 -4.18
N GLU A 308 10.87 14.39 -4.97
CA GLU A 308 11.29 15.70 -4.47
C GLU A 308 10.19 16.37 -3.63
N THR A 309 8.93 16.24 -4.05
CA THR A 309 7.77 16.75 -3.29
C THR A 309 7.67 16.05 -1.93
N LEU A 310 7.91 14.72 -1.88
CA LEU A 310 7.94 13.97 -0.62
C LEU A 310 9.04 14.46 0.32
N LEU A 311 10.22 14.78 -0.20
CA LEU A 311 11.35 15.30 0.59
C LEU A 311 11.17 16.77 1.01
N SER A 312 10.31 17.52 0.32
CA SER A 312 10.02 18.91 0.65
C SER A 312 9.03 19.02 1.81
N LYS A 313 8.94 20.21 2.42
CA LYS A 313 7.96 20.48 3.48
C LYS A 313 6.55 20.44 2.91
N HIS A 314 5.73 19.52 3.38
CA HIS A 314 4.34 19.36 2.98
C HIS A 314 3.43 19.10 4.20
N VAL A 315 2.13 19.30 4.02
CA VAL A 315 1.13 18.96 5.04
C VAL A 315 0.91 17.44 5.04
N SER A 316 0.89 16.85 6.23
CA SER A 316 0.55 15.43 6.38
C SER A 316 -0.89 15.19 5.91
N ASN A 317 -1.04 14.33 4.92
CA ASN A 317 -2.35 13.87 4.43
C ASN A 317 -2.34 12.33 4.33
N PRO A 318 -2.49 11.63 5.47
CA PRO A 318 -2.42 10.18 5.46
C PRO A 318 -3.59 9.57 4.69
N LEU A 319 -3.31 8.49 3.94
CA LEU A 319 -4.34 7.72 3.26
C LEU A 319 -5.34 7.13 4.27
N ASN A 320 -4.82 6.71 5.44
CA ASN A 320 -5.58 6.09 6.52
C ASN A 320 -5.47 6.93 7.82
N PRO A 321 -6.24 8.01 7.99
CA PRO A 321 -6.13 8.88 9.17
C PRO A 321 -6.56 8.25 10.49
N LEU A 322 -7.43 7.22 10.49
CA LEU A 322 -7.76 6.48 11.71
C LEU A 322 -6.57 5.65 12.19
N LEU A 323 -5.87 4.99 11.25
CA LEU A 323 -4.60 4.32 11.55
C LEU A 323 -3.58 5.32 12.06
N ALA A 324 -3.39 6.45 11.34
CA ALA A 324 -2.45 7.50 11.73
C ALA A 324 -2.74 8.06 13.12
N GLY A 325 -4.01 8.36 13.42
CA GLY A 325 -4.46 8.85 14.73
C GLY A 325 -4.20 7.86 15.86
N THR A 326 -4.37 6.57 15.60
CA THR A 326 -4.11 5.51 16.59
C THR A 326 -2.61 5.30 16.79
N PHE A 327 -1.81 5.29 15.71
CA PHE A 327 -0.35 5.25 15.77
C PHE A 327 0.25 6.47 16.50
N PHE A 328 -0.33 7.65 16.29
CA PHE A 328 0.05 8.85 17.05
C PHE A 328 -0.20 8.65 18.55
N ARG A 329 -1.38 8.14 18.94
CA ARG A 329 -1.69 7.88 20.35
C ARG A 329 -0.82 6.76 20.95
N ALA A 330 -0.45 5.74 20.17
CA ALA A 330 0.54 4.76 20.59
C ALA A 330 1.95 5.37 20.77
N GLY A 331 2.21 6.56 20.23
CA GLY A 331 3.53 7.19 20.25
C GLY A 331 4.48 6.68 19.20
N PHE A 332 3.94 6.04 18.17
CA PHE A 332 4.72 5.53 17.05
C PHE A 332 5.14 6.64 16.09
N VAL A 333 4.24 7.59 15.81
CA VAL A 333 4.47 8.71 14.88
C VAL A 333 4.14 10.06 15.50
N GLU A 334 4.63 11.12 14.85
CA GLU A 334 4.33 12.51 15.17
C GLU A 334 3.26 13.09 14.22
N SER A 335 2.50 14.09 14.65
CA SER A 335 1.32 14.60 13.93
C SER A 335 1.58 15.71 12.91
N TRP A 336 2.83 16.16 12.74
CA TRP A 336 3.13 17.40 12.02
C TRP A 336 3.72 17.22 10.61
N GLY A 337 3.67 16.02 10.01
CA GLY A 337 4.24 15.78 8.68
C GLY A 337 5.78 15.85 8.62
N ARG A 338 6.47 15.67 9.76
CA ARG A 338 7.93 15.74 9.87
C ARG A 338 8.62 14.36 9.81
N GLY A 339 7.88 13.30 9.49
CA GLY A 339 8.42 11.94 9.49
C GLY A 339 9.62 11.80 8.55
N ILE A 340 9.50 12.28 7.32
CA ILE A 340 10.58 12.22 6.33
C ILE A 340 11.78 13.08 6.75
N GLU A 341 11.55 14.30 7.23
CA GLU A 341 12.61 15.17 7.76
C GLU A 341 13.34 14.49 8.94
N LYS A 342 12.61 13.82 9.84
CA LYS A 342 13.17 13.04 10.94
C LYS A 342 14.04 11.88 10.41
N ILE A 343 13.56 11.12 9.44
CA ILE A 343 14.32 10.02 8.82
C ILE A 343 15.65 10.54 8.25
N CYS A 344 15.62 11.62 7.47
CA CYS A 344 16.84 12.23 6.89
C CYS A 344 17.82 12.70 7.98
N ARG A 345 17.29 13.38 9.01
CA ARG A 345 18.11 13.85 10.14
C ARG A 345 18.76 12.71 10.91
N GLU A 346 18.02 11.66 11.25
CA GLU A 346 18.54 10.49 11.95
C GLU A 346 19.64 9.79 11.14
N CYS A 347 19.47 9.65 9.81
CA CYS A 347 20.50 9.11 8.93
C CYS A 347 21.77 9.99 8.94
N THR A 348 21.62 11.30 8.75
CA THR A 348 22.75 12.24 8.76
C THR A 348 23.49 12.25 10.09
N GLN A 349 22.77 12.26 11.23
CA GLN A 349 23.37 12.21 12.56
C GLN A 349 24.08 10.88 12.83
N TYR A 350 23.58 9.81 12.23
CA TYR A 350 24.19 8.48 12.31
C TYR A 350 25.41 8.35 11.40
N GLY A 351 25.64 9.28 10.46
CA GLY A 351 26.71 9.25 9.46
C GLY A 351 26.36 8.45 8.21
N ASN A 352 25.09 8.14 7.98
CA ASN A 352 24.60 7.53 6.75
C ASN A 352 24.19 8.60 5.74
N PRO A 353 24.21 8.31 4.42
CA PRO A 353 23.56 9.14 3.42
C PRO A 353 22.09 9.37 3.74
N SER A 354 21.54 10.48 3.26
CA SER A 354 20.08 10.68 3.29
C SER A 354 19.39 9.58 2.51
N PRO A 355 18.25 9.05 3.00
CA PRO A 355 17.53 8.00 2.31
C PRO A 355 16.98 8.49 0.97
N GLU A 356 16.94 7.62 0.00
CA GLU A 356 16.38 7.88 -1.32
C GLU A 356 14.91 7.44 -1.37
N TYR A 357 14.08 8.26 -2.01
CA TYR A 357 12.68 7.93 -2.28
C TYR A 357 12.47 7.71 -3.76
N SER A 358 11.84 6.60 -4.13
CA SER A 358 11.43 6.31 -5.50
C SER A 358 9.93 6.08 -5.58
N LEU A 359 9.34 6.58 -6.66
CA LEU A 359 7.93 6.41 -7.00
C LEU A 359 7.85 5.62 -8.28
N SER A 360 7.30 4.42 -8.24
CA SER A 360 7.13 3.55 -9.39
C SER A 360 5.68 3.08 -9.49
N GLY A 361 4.92 3.68 -10.40
CA GLY A 361 3.48 3.45 -10.50
C GLY A 361 2.77 3.87 -9.23
N PHE A 362 2.19 2.90 -8.52
CA PHE A 362 1.50 3.12 -7.24
C PHE A 362 2.36 2.74 -6.02
N PHE A 363 3.66 2.51 -6.20
CA PHE A 363 4.56 2.14 -5.11
C PHE A 363 5.43 3.32 -4.69
N VAL A 364 5.55 3.47 -3.37
CA VAL A 364 6.54 4.33 -2.72
C VAL A 364 7.59 3.42 -2.11
N THR A 365 8.85 3.65 -2.44
CA THR A 365 9.99 2.93 -1.87
C THR A 365 10.93 3.92 -1.22
N VAL A 366 11.31 3.67 0.03
CA VAL A 366 12.40 4.35 0.71
C VAL A 366 13.58 3.41 0.81
N SER A 367 14.77 3.87 0.39
CA SER A 367 16.01 3.12 0.37
C SER A 367 17.05 3.76 1.30
N PHE A 368 17.53 2.97 2.25
CA PHE A 368 18.63 3.32 3.14
C PHE A 368 19.92 2.69 2.59
N ASN A 369 20.98 3.48 2.45
CA ASN A 369 22.28 3.02 2.02
C ASN A 369 23.28 3.17 3.17
N ALA A 370 24.15 2.20 3.32
CA ALA A 370 25.32 2.27 4.20
C ALA A 370 26.57 2.33 3.32
N GLU A 371 27.30 3.45 3.38
CA GLU A 371 28.60 3.56 2.74
C GLU A 371 29.68 3.03 3.69
N ASP A 372 30.66 2.30 3.15
CA ASP A 372 31.91 1.88 3.84
C ASP A 372 31.78 1.09 5.16
N MET A 373 30.73 0.28 5.32
CA MET A 373 30.83 -0.77 6.33
C MET A 373 31.86 -1.81 5.85
N PRO A 374 32.86 -2.20 6.67
CA PRO A 374 33.73 -3.31 6.30
C PRO A 374 32.85 -4.52 5.99
N ALA A 375 33.04 -5.10 4.80
CA ALA A 375 32.30 -6.26 4.35
C ALA A 375 32.23 -7.28 5.50
N VAL A 376 31.04 -7.45 6.08
CA VAL A 376 30.84 -8.52 7.05
C VAL A 376 30.92 -9.79 6.22
N PRO A 377 31.81 -10.72 6.53
CA PRO A 377 31.86 -11.98 5.82
C PRO A 377 30.44 -12.52 5.76
N THR A 378 29.93 -12.74 4.56
CA THR A 378 28.62 -13.40 4.35
C THR A 378 28.53 -14.53 5.37
N PRO A 379 27.46 -14.69 6.17
CA PRO A 379 27.39 -15.83 7.04
C PRO A 379 27.57 -17.04 6.14
N GLN A 380 28.70 -17.67 6.25
CA GLN A 380 28.75 -19.07 5.95
C GLN A 380 27.67 -19.63 6.87
N VAL A 381 26.48 -19.90 6.34
CA VAL A 381 25.55 -20.85 6.96
C VAL A 381 26.48 -21.99 7.25
N PRO A 382 26.74 -22.35 8.54
CA PRO A 382 27.70 -23.42 8.83
C PRO A 382 27.26 -24.56 7.93
N ALA A 383 28.16 -24.95 7.03
CA ALA A 383 27.85 -26.04 6.12
C ALA A 383 27.28 -27.13 6.99
N PRO A 384 26.08 -27.65 6.69
CA PRO A 384 25.43 -28.61 7.59
C PRO A 384 26.47 -29.68 7.90
N GLU A 385 26.77 -29.91 9.18
CA GLU A 385 27.72 -30.93 9.58
C GLU A 385 27.23 -32.26 9.02
N LEU A 386 27.77 -32.63 7.88
CA LEU A 386 27.41 -33.85 7.20
C LEU A 386 27.91 -35.04 8.02
N THR A 387 27.02 -35.92 8.38
CA THR A 387 27.44 -37.22 8.95
C THR A 387 28.30 -37.95 7.91
N GLU A 388 29.19 -38.83 8.33
CA GLU A 388 30.01 -39.65 7.42
C GLU A 388 29.16 -40.38 6.36
N ARG A 389 27.94 -40.78 6.72
CA ARG A 389 26.98 -41.44 5.82
C ARG A 389 26.46 -40.46 4.75
N GLN A 390 26.10 -39.25 5.15
CA GLN A 390 25.65 -38.20 4.23
C GLN A 390 26.76 -37.76 3.29
N ALA A 391 27.98 -37.62 3.79
CA ALA A 391 29.14 -37.30 2.96
C ALA A 391 29.45 -38.41 1.95
N ALA A 392 29.31 -39.68 2.31
CA ALA A 392 29.46 -40.81 1.39
C ALA A 392 28.38 -40.80 0.29
N ILE A 393 27.12 -40.54 0.64
CA ILE A 393 26.00 -40.43 -0.32
C ILE A 393 26.24 -39.27 -1.29
N ILE A 394 26.63 -38.08 -0.80
CA ILE A 394 26.90 -36.91 -1.64
C ILE A 394 28.04 -37.18 -2.63
N ARG A 395 29.13 -37.80 -2.16
CA ARG A 395 30.27 -38.14 -3.01
C ARG A 395 29.87 -39.10 -4.11
N PHE A 396 29.03 -40.08 -3.81
CA PHE A 396 28.53 -41.05 -4.79
C PHE A 396 27.59 -40.38 -5.80
N LEU A 397 26.68 -39.52 -5.35
CA LEU A 397 25.71 -38.78 -6.20
C LEU A 397 26.40 -37.80 -7.16
N ARG A 398 27.48 -37.15 -6.73
CA ARG A 398 28.29 -36.31 -7.62
C ARG A 398 28.91 -37.09 -8.79
N ALA A 399 29.35 -38.31 -8.51
CA ALA A 399 29.90 -39.18 -9.55
C ALA A 399 28.81 -39.86 -10.39
N ASN A 400 27.63 -40.09 -9.82
CA ASN A 400 26.53 -40.83 -10.43
C ASN A 400 25.18 -40.13 -10.24
N PRO A 401 24.90 -39.04 -10.97
CA PRO A 401 23.66 -38.25 -10.77
C PRO A 401 22.36 -39.03 -11.04
N SER A 402 22.42 -40.10 -11.85
CA SER A 402 21.25 -40.90 -12.17
C SER A 402 21.08 -42.14 -11.31
N ALA A 403 21.86 -42.27 -10.21
CA ALA A 403 21.86 -43.46 -9.38
C ALA A 403 20.52 -43.71 -8.68
N THR A 404 20.17 -45.00 -8.61
CA THR A 404 19.01 -45.47 -7.85
C THR A 404 19.34 -45.68 -6.37
N TYR A 405 18.34 -45.81 -5.52
CA TYR A 405 18.53 -46.14 -4.10
C TYR A 405 19.21 -47.49 -3.91
N GLU A 406 18.98 -48.46 -4.82
CA GLU A 406 19.57 -49.77 -4.79
C GLU A 406 21.08 -49.68 -5.07
N GLN A 407 21.48 -48.94 -6.09
CA GLN A 407 22.89 -48.74 -6.46
C GLN A 407 23.66 -48.00 -5.33
N MET A 408 23.04 -46.98 -4.72
CA MET A 408 23.63 -46.32 -3.55
C MET A 408 23.78 -47.27 -2.35
N ALA A 409 22.79 -48.12 -2.12
CA ALA A 409 22.80 -49.04 -1.00
C ALA A 409 23.91 -50.11 -1.17
N GLU A 410 24.12 -50.59 -2.40
CA GLU A 410 25.16 -51.56 -2.72
C GLU A 410 26.57 -50.97 -2.59
N GLU A 411 26.80 -49.80 -3.18
CA GLU A 411 28.13 -49.15 -3.21
C GLU A 411 28.55 -48.65 -1.81
N ILE A 412 27.61 -48.05 -1.06
CA ILE A 412 27.87 -47.46 0.25
C ILE A 412 27.77 -48.50 1.38
N GLN A 413 27.37 -49.72 1.05
CA GLN A 413 27.15 -50.85 2.01
C GLN A 413 26.16 -50.51 3.12
N LEU A 414 25.08 -49.80 2.80
CA LEU A 414 24.00 -49.44 3.72
C LEU A 414 22.66 -50.02 3.24
N ALA A 415 21.77 -50.34 4.16
CA ALA A 415 20.45 -50.81 3.79
C ALA A 415 19.66 -49.71 3.05
N ARG A 416 18.94 -50.11 1.95
CA ARG A 416 18.12 -49.22 1.14
C ARG A 416 17.20 -48.27 1.96
N PRO A 417 16.50 -48.73 3.01
CA PRO A 417 15.68 -47.82 3.83
C PRO A 417 16.51 -46.75 4.56
N THR A 418 17.77 -47.03 4.90
CA THR A 418 18.69 -46.06 5.50
C THR A 418 19.07 -45.00 4.49
N ILE A 419 19.43 -45.37 3.26
CA ILE A 419 19.70 -44.43 2.15
C ILE A 419 18.50 -43.54 1.92
N ALA A 420 17.30 -44.10 1.80
CA ALA A 420 16.07 -43.33 1.55
C ALA A 420 15.81 -42.31 2.66
N ARG A 421 16.03 -42.67 3.92
CA ARG A 421 15.85 -41.77 5.05
C ARG A 421 16.87 -40.64 5.08
N GLU A 422 18.15 -40.92 4.80
CA GLU A 422 19.21 -39.92 4.75
C GLU A 422 18.99 -38.94 3.57
N ILE A 423 18.60 -39.43 2.41
CA ILE A 423 18.26 -38.60 1.26
C ILE A 423 17.06 -37.72 1.55
N LEU A 424 16.00 -38.25 2.19
CA LEU A 424 14.85 -37.44 2.56
C LEU A 424 15.24 -36.31 3.53
N LYS A 425 16.10 -36.61 4.51
CA LYS A 425 16.64 -35.62 5.44
C LYS A 425 17.42 -34.55 4.69
N MET A 426 18.36 -34.93 3.82
CA MET A 426 19.16 -34.01 3.03
C MET A 426 18.32 -33.17 2.04
N ARG A 427 17.23 -33.72 1.51
CA ARG A 427 16.27 -32.95 0.69
C ARG A 427 15.54 -31.90 1.50
N ASN A 428 15.07 -32.22 2.70
CA ASN A 428 14.40 -31.27 3.60
C ASN A 428 15.35 -30.18 4.11
N GLU A 429 16.65 -30.48 4.19
CA GLU A 429 17.72 -29.53 4.56
C GLU A 429 18.27 -28.76 3.36
N GLY A 430 17.74 -28.96 2.14
CA GLY A 430 18.19 -28.27 0.92
C GLY A 430 19.59 -28.65 0.44
N ILE A 431 20.11 -29.79 0.85
CA ILE A 431 21.46 -30.29 0.53
C ILE A 431 21.47 -31.03 -0.82
N VAL A 432 20.41 -31.80 -1.10
CA VAL A 432 20.26 -32.60 -2.32
C VAL A 432 18.89 -32.34 -2.96
N GLY A 433 18.85 -32.11 -4.25
CA GLY A 433 17.64 -31.97 -5.05
C GLY A 433 17.52 -33.12 -6.07
N ARG A 434 16.41 -33.15 -6.80
CA ARG A 434 16.21 -34.04 -7.95
C ARG A 434 15.57 -33.27 -9.09
N GLU A 435 16.19 -33.26 -10.24
CA GLU A 435 15.65 -32.66 -11.46
C GLU A 435 15.05 -33.76 -12.34
N GLY A 436 13.81 -33.56 -12.83
CA GLY A 436 13.07 -34.50 -13.65
C GLY A 436 12.09 -35.39 -12.89
N SER A 437 11.60 -36.47 -13.54
CA SER A 437 10.62 -37.39 -12.96
C SER A 437 11.28 -38.39 -11.99
N ASP A 438 10.49 -38.95 -11.06
CA ASP A 438 10.98 -39.95 -10.08
C ASP A 438 11.63 -41.19 -10.72
N LYS A 439 11.33 -41.50 -11.99
CA LYS A 439 11.87 -42.65 -12.70
C LYS A 439 13.06 -42.34 -13.61
N GLN A 440 13.23 -41.09 -14.07
CA GLN A 440 14.24 -40.69 -15.06
C GLN A 440 14.99 -39.38 -14.65
N GLY A 441 14.78 -38.88 -13.45
CA GLY A 441 15.42 -37.65 -12.96
C GLY A 441 16.84 -37.89 -12.44
N ALA A 442 17.65 -36.83 -12.48
CA ALA A 442 19.01 -36.79 -11.94
C ALA A 442 19.05 -36.15 -10.57
N TRP A 443 19.92 -36.61 -9.69
CA TRP A 443 20.20 -36.01 -8.41
C TRP A 443 21.12 -34.79 -8.60
N VAL A 444 20.79 -33.71 -7.92
CA VAL A 444 21.59 -32.48 -7.90
C VAL A 444 22.04 -32.22 -6.47
N VAL A 445 23.35 -32.11 -6.28
CA VAL A 445 23.94 -31.71 -5.00
C VAL A 445 23.99 -30.19 -4.98
N LEU A 446 23.30 -29.57 -4.02
CA LEU A 446 23.12 -28.11 -3.92
C LEU A 446 24.21 -27.44 -3.04
N LEU A 447 25.15 -28.21 -2.52
CA LEU A 447 26.30 -27.69 -1.77
C LEU A 447 27.41 -27.25 -2.72
N ASN A 448 27.87 -26.00 -2.58
CA ASN A 448 28.99 -25.45 -3.34
C ASN A 448 30.30 -26.21 -3.06
N ASP A 449 31.11 -26.39 -4.11
CA ASP A 449 32.42 -27.03 -4.06
C ASP A 449 33.48 -26.04 -3.50
N GLU A 450 33.54 -25.88 -2.18
CA GLU A 450 34.73 -25.36 -1.52
C GLU A 450 35.08 -26.26 -0.32
N MET A 451 35.73 -27.36 -0.59
CA MET A 451 36.64 -28.09 0.31
C MET A 451 37.78 -28.67 -0.50
#